data_391220dc8866ed467fd5dbae8fe8e5d2
#
_entry.id   391220dc8866ed467fd5dbae8fe8e5d2
#
_cell.length_a   1.000
_cell.length_b   1.000
_cell.length_c   1.000
_cell.angle_alpha   90.00
_cell.angle_beta   90.00
_cell.angle_gamma   90.00
#
_symmetry.space_group_name_H-M   'P 1'
#
loop_
_entity.id
_entity.type
_entity.pdbx_description
1 polymer ?
#
loop_
_entity_poly.entity_id
_entity_poly.type
_entity_poly.pdbx_seq_one_letter_code
_entity_poly.pdbx_strand_id
1 'polypeptide(L)'
;MLNQVNKQHIRVAQNASGRSMNVPVYHIKGQRPGPKVYIQSSIHGAEVQGNVVIYHLIQWLQAMPICGEIVLVPNCNPVGTNIKAGEYTLGRFDPVNGTNWNRGYYYDPEQIAAFVNTVTAEESVTSIKQRFRDHLRTAIANKLASPWGLGLAQQLNLRL
;
A
#
# COMPACT_ATOMS: atom_id res chain seq x y z
N MET A 1 -25.02 -13.24 6.35
CA MET A 1 -24.10 -12.79 7.44
C MET A 1 -23.27 -11.65 6.93
N LEU A 2 -22.99 -10.63 7.76
CA LEU A 2 -22.08 -9.53 7.40
C LEU A 2 -20.63 -10.03 7.41
N ASN A 3 -19.81 -9.58 6.47
CA ASN A 3 -18.37 -9.84 6.49
C ASN A 3 -17.73 -9.13 7.68
N GLN A 4 -16.74 -9.78 8.29
CA GLN A 4 -16.00 -9.16 9.37
C GLN A 4 -15.05 -8.08 8.81
N VAL A 5 -15.17 -6.88 9.33
CA VAL A 5 -14.25 -5.78 9.06
C VAL A 5 -13.32 -5.60 10.26
N ASN A 6 -12.04 -5.82 10.04
CA ASN A 6 -11.01 -5.56 11.03
C ASN A 6 -10.28 -4.26 10.66
N LYS A 7 -10.28 -3.29 11.57
CA LYS A 7 -9.57 -2.03 11.41
C LYS A 7 -8.31 -2.05 12.25
N GLN A 8 -7.18 -1.75 11.62
CA GLN A 8 -5.89 -1.53 12.29
C GLN A 8 -5.31 -0.16 11.93
N HIS A 9 -4.34 0.28 12.71
CA HIS A 9 -3.57 1.50 12.45
C HIS A 9 -2.09 1.16 12.32
N ILE A 10 -1.49 1.51 11.19
CA ILE A 10 -0.05 1.34 10.97
C ILE A 10 0.63 2.67 11.22
N ARG A 11 1.53 2.73 12.20
CA ARG A 11 2.38 3.90 12.41
C ARG A 11 3.39 4.02 11.29
N VAL A 12 3.42 5.16 10.62
CA VAL A 12 4.28 5.40 9.44
C VAL A 12 5.29 6.54 9.66
N ALA A 13 4.97 7.48 10.55
CA ALA A 13 5.84 8.60 10.86
C ALA A 13 5.55 9.14 12.26
N GLN A 14 6.37 10.09 12.69
CA GLN A 14 6.17 10.88 13.90
C GLN A 14 6.55 12.33 13.59
N ASN A 15 5.74 13.28 14.00
CA ASN A 15 6.06 14.69 13.84
C ASN A 15 7.01 15.18 14.97
N ALA A 16 7.51 16.40 14.82
CA ALA A 16 8.46 16.98 15.78
C ALA A 16 7.93 17.12 17.21
N SER A 17 6.60 17.14 17.40
CA SER A 17 5.97 17.15 18.74
C SER A 17 5.82 15.75 19.36
N GLY A 18 6.36 14.71 18.72
CA GLY A 18 6.24 13.33 19.17
C GLY A 18 4.91 12.64 18.82
N ARG A 19 3.98 13.33 18.13
CA ARG A 19 2.71 12.73 17.72
C ARG A 19 2.90 11.75 16.59
N SER A 20 2.38 10.54 16.76
CA SER A 20 2.39 9.51 15.71
C SER A 20 1.46 9.84 14.56
N MET A 21 1.93 9.64 13.33
CA MET A 21 1.11 9.63 12.13
C MET A 21 0.78 8.18 11.77
N ASN A 22 -0.50 7.88 11.74
CA ASN A 22 -0.99 6.53 11.53
C ASN A 22 -1.83 6.45 10.25
N VAL A 23 -1.72 5.32 9.56
CA VAL A 23 -2.54 4.97 8.40
C VAL A 23 -3.61 3.99 8.85
N PRO A 24 -4.91 4.31 8.67
CA PRO A 24 -5.98 3.36 8.92
C PRO A 24 -6.02 2.32 7.79
N VAL A 25 -6.08 1.05 8.16
CA VAL A 25 -6.18 -0.08 7.24
C VAL A 25 -7.38 -0.92 7.64
N TYR A 26 -8.21 -1.23 6.67
CA TYR A 26 -9.39 -2.07 6.85
C TYR A 26 -9.20 -3.38 6.10
N HIS A 27 -9.30 -4.48 6.81
CA HIS A 27 -9.30 -5.83 6.27
C HIS A 27 -10.73 -6.36 6.25
N ILE A 28 -11.21 -6.75 5.08
CA ILE A 28 -12.50 -7.39 4.91
C ILE A 28 -12.23 -8.79 4.39
N LYS A 29 -12.50 -9.78 5.25
CA LYS A 29 -12.27 -11.18 4.92
C LYS A 29 -13.59 -11.83 4.51
N GLY A 30 -13.60 -12.41 3.32
CA GLY A 30 -14.70 -13.18 2.80
C GLY A 30 -14.85 -14.55 3.46
N GLN A 31 -15.99 -15.18 3.22
CA GLN A 31 -16.34 -16.48 3.81
C GLN A 31 -15.67 -17.67 3.11
N ARG A 32 -15.17 -17.48 1.90
CA ARG A 32 -14.50 -18.50 1.08
C ARG A 32 -13.10 -18.05 0.68
N PRO A 33 -12.16 -18.98 0.52
CA PRO A 33 -10.86 -18.68 -0.04
C PRO A 33 -10.96 -17.99 -1.41
N GLY A 34 -10.02 -17.10 -1.71
CA GLY A 34 -9.99 -16.37 -2.97
C GLY A 34 -8.78 -15.42 -3.04
N PRO A 35 -8.74 -14.54 -4.03
CA PRO A 35 -7.65 -13.58 -4.19
C PRO A 35 -7.62 -12.55 -3.06
N LYS A 36 -6.44 -11.96 -2.86
CA LYS A 36 -6.27 -10.76 -2.05
C LYS A 36 -6.22 -9.53 -2.96
N VAL A 37 -7.06 -8.54 -2.65
CA VAL A 37 -7.14 -7.25 -3.36
C VAL A 37 -6.70 -6.14 -2.42
N TYR A 38 -5.87 -5.23 -2.91
CA TYR A 38 -5.40 -4.06 -2.18
C TYR A 38 -5.84 -2.78 -2.90
N ILE A 39 -6.49 -1.86 -2.19
CA ILE A 39 -6.95 -0.58 -2.72
C ILE A 39 -6.51 0.54 -1.77
N GLN A 40 -5.82 1.54 -2.28
CA GLN A 40 -5.39 2.71 -1.52
C GLN A 40 -5.83 4.01 -2.17
N SER A 41 -5.87 5.08 -1.38
CA SER A 41 -6.18 6.44 -1.81
C SER A 41 -5.28 7.46 -1.11
N SER A 42 -5.31 8.69 -1.58
CA SER A 42 -4.58 9.84 -1.03
C SER A 42 -3.05 9.67 -1.05
N ILE A 43 -2.49 9.18 -2.15
CA ILE A 43 -1.03 9.21 -2.37
C ILE A 43 -0.55 10.67 -2.38
N HIS A 44 -1.23 11.54 -3.11
CA HIS A 44 -1.09 12.98 -2.99
C HIS A 44 -2.09 13.52 -1.98
N GLY A 45 -1.63 14.30 -1.01
CA GLY A 45 -2.42 14.70 0.14
C GLY A 45 -3.65 15.55 -0.14
N ALA A 46 -3.70 16.24 -1.30
CA ALA A 46 -4.85 17.04 -1.73
C ALA A 46 -5.92 16.23 -2.49
N GLU A 47 -5.59 15.01 -2.94
CA GLU A 47 -6.46 14.18 -3.78
C GLU A 47 -7.27 13.22 -2.88
N VAL A 48 -8.30 13.77 -2.21
CA VAL A 48 -9.05 13.05 -1.16
C VAL A 48 -10.34 12.35 -1.65
N GLN A 49 -10.68 12.47 -2.92
CA GLN A 49 -11.92 11.92 -3.49
C GLN A 49 -12.02 10.40 -3.32
N GLY A 50 -10.89 9.71 -3.45
CA GLY A 50 -10.83 8.25 -3.25
C GLY A 50 -11.15 7.81 -1.81
N ASN A 51 -11.01 8.69 -0.82
CA ASN A 51 -11.37 8.38 0.56
C ASN A 51 -12.87 8.14 0.70
N VAL A 52 -13.68 8.97 0.02
CA VAL A 52 -15.14 8.83 0.00
C VAL A 52 -15.54 7.52 -0.68
N VAL A 53 -14.89 7.18 -1.80
CA VAL A 53 -15.11 5.91 -2.51
C VAL A 53 -14.81 4.73 -1.60
N ILE A 54 -13.65 4.74 -0.91
CA ILE A 54 -13.27 3.66 0.00
C ILE A 54 -14.23 3.57 1.20
N TYR A 55 -14.71 4.70 1.72
CA TYR A 55 -15.71 4.71 2.79
C TYR A 55 -17.00 3.99 2.38
N HIS A 56 -17.53 4.27 1.20
CA HIS A 56 -18.70 3.57 0.68
C HIS A 56 -18.41 2.11 0.36
N LEU A 57 -17.22 1.79 -0.15
CA LEU A 57 -16.81 0.40 -0.37
C LEU A 57 -16.81 -0.41 0.93
N ILE A 58 -16.32 0.13 2.03
CA ILE A 58 -16.33 -0.55 3.33
C ILE A 58 -17.75 -0.94 3.71
N GLN A 59 -18.69 0.00 3.61
CA GLN A 59 -20.10 -0.23 3.95
C GLN A 59 -20.75 -1.27 3.03
N TRP A 60 -20.53 -1.14 1.72
CA TRP A 60 -21.10 -2.03 0.73
C TRP A 60 -20.55 -3.45 0.84
N LEU A 61 -19.24 -3.59 0.98
CA LEU A 61 -18.57 -4.89 1.06
C LEU A 61 -18.89 -5.66 2.35
N GLN A 62 -19.32 -4.99 3.42
CA GLN A 62 -19.79 -5.67 4.61
C GLN A 62 -21.00 -6.58 4.34
N ALA A 63 -21.89 -6.13 3.43
CA ALA A 63 -23.13 -6.84 3.13
C ALA A 63 -23.03 -7.79 1.92
N MET A 64 -21.98 -7.67 1.12
CA MET A 64 -21.82 -8.45 -0.12
C MET A 64 -21.10 -9.77 0.12
N PRO A 65 -21.51 -10.87 -0.55
CA PRO A 65 -20.74 -12.11 -0.52
C PRO A 65 -19.42 -11.91 -1.25
N ILE A 66 -18.31 -12.08 -0.54
CA ILE A 66 -16.96 -11.99 -1.12
C ILE A 66 -16.18 -13.28 -0.93
N CYS A 67 -15.25 -13.54 -1.85
CA CYS A 67 -14.24 -14.59 -1.76
C CYS A 67 -12.87 -13.94 -1.61
N GLY A 68 -12.03 -14.49 -0.73
CA GLY A 68 -10.69 -13.95 -0.48
C GLY A 68 -10.68 -12.81 0.54
N GLU A 69 -9.81 -11.86 0.33
CA GLU A 69 -9.56 -10.74 1.25
C GLU A 69 -9.47 -9.42 0.48
N ILE A 70 -10.06 -8.36 1.03
CA ILE A 70 -9.93 -7.00 0.51
C ILE A 70 -9.30 -6.13 1.59
N VAL A 71 -8.20 -5.47 1.24
CA VAL A 71 -7.49 -4.52 2.10
C VAL A 71 -7.71 -3.11 1.56
N LEU A 72 -8.29 -2.25 2.37
CA LEU A 72 -8.64 -0.88 2.00
C LEU A 72 -7.86 0.12 2.85
N VAL A 73 -7.18 1.06 2.19
CA VAL A 73 -6.36 2.10 2.82
C VAL A 73 -6.85 3.47 2.34
N PRO A 74 -7.80 4.09 3.03
CA PRO A 74 -8.42 5.34 2.58
C PRO A 74 -7.43 6.52 2.54
N ASN A 75 -6.48 6.58 3.46
CA ASN A 75 -5.45 7.61 3.46
C ASN A 75 -4.07 6.96 3.66
N CYS A 76 -3.38 6.67 2.58
CA CYS A 76 -2.07 6.04 2.63
C CYS A 76 -0.92 7.03 2.92
N ASN A 77 -1.16 8.35 2.79
CA ASN A 77 -0.15 9.40 3.00
C ASN A 77 -0.60 10.47 4.01
N PRO A 78 -0.56 10.17 5.32
CA PRO A 78 -0.92 11.15 6.35
C PRO A 78 0.10 12.30 6.43
N VAL A 79 1.33 12.13 5.94
CA VAL A 79 2.31 13.21 5.83
C VAL A 79 1.82 14.24 4.82
N GLY A 80 1.55 13.81 3.58
CA GLY A 80 1.09 14.68 2.49
C GLY A 80 -0.24 15.37 2.81
N THR A 81 -1.21 14.69 3.44
CA THR A 81 -2.49 15.30 3.82
C THR A 81 -2.36 16.39 4.88
N ASN A 82 -1.28 16.41 5.64
CA ASN A 82 -1.02 17.41 6.68
C ASN A 82 -0.12 18.57 6.23
N ILE A 83 0.39 18.56 4.99
CA ILE A 83 1.18 19.65 4.46
C ILE A 83 0.24 20.77 4.02
N LYS A 84 0.32 21.90 4.73
CA LYS A 84 -0.49 23.09 4.48
C LYS A 84 0.39 24.27 4.05
N ALA A 85 -0.13 25.08 3.12
CA ALA A 85 0.42 26.39 2.78
C ALA A 85 -0.75 27.39 2.78
N GLY A 86 -0.88 28.17 3.85
CA GLY A 86 -2.09 28.95 4.10
C GLY A 86 -3.31 28.03 4.21
N GLU A 87 -4.31 28.24 3.37
CA GLU A 87 -5.56 27.47 3.34
C GLU A 87 -5.47 26.20 2.44
N TYR A 88 -4.36 26.02 1.73
CA TYR A 88 -4.22 24.95 0.75
C TYR A 88 -3.48 23.74 1.29
N THR A 89 -3.89 22.54 0.84
CA THR A 89 -3.13 21.31 1.03
C THR A 89 -2.24 21.09 -0.19
N LEU A 90 -0.92 21.12 -0.02
CA LEU A 90 0.02 20.91 -1.11
C LEU A 90 0.27 19.41 -1.38
N GLY A 91 0.76 18.68 -0.44
CA GLY A 91 0.87 17.23 -0.34
C GLY A 91 1.20 16.39 -1.57
N ARG A 92 1.70 16.98 -2.66
CA ARG A 92 2.13 16.26 -3.86
C ARG A 92 3.56 15.75 -3.75
N PHE A 93 4.41 16.54 -3.10
CA PHE A 93 5.82 16.25 -2.94
C PHE A 93 6.17 16.08 -1.46
N ASP A 94 7.19 15.26 -1.20
CA ASP A 94 7.80 15.15 0.12
C ASP A 94 8.47 16.49 0.47
N PRO A 95 8.12 17.12 1.60
CA PRO A 95 8.69 18.43 1.96
C PRO A 95 10.18 18.35 2.34
N VAL A 96 10.70 17.16 2.62
CA VAL A 96 12.09 16.96 3.05
C VAL A 96 13.03 16.81 1.84
N ASN A 97 12.62 16.02 0.85
CA ASN A 97 13.50 15.64 -0.25
C ASN A 97 12.96 16.03 -1.65
N GLY A 98 11.77 16.61 -1.72
CA GLY A 98 11.14 17.04 -2.98
C GLY A 98 10.63 15.91 -3.87
N THR A 99 10.67 14.66 -3.43
CA THR A 99 10.21 13.51 -4.23
C THR A 99 8.68 13.54 -4.37
N ASN A 100 8.18 13.36 -5.60
CA ASN A 100 6.76 13.19 -5.84
C ASN A 100 6.32 11.84 -5.24
N TRP A 101 5.31 11.87 -4.35
CA TRP A 101 4.82 10.68 -3.63
C TRP A 101 4.34 9.56 -4.55
N ASN A 102 3.86 9.89 -5.76
CA ASN A 102 3.40 8.92 -6.76
C ASN A 102 4.46 8.66 -7.84
N ARG A 103 5.73 8.64 -7.43
CA ARG A 103 6.88 8.27 -8.28
C ARG A 103 7.80 7.36 -7.50
N GLY A 104 8.80 6.82 -8.17
CA GLY A 104 9.82 6.00 -7.54
C GLY A 104 9.32 4.65 -7.06
N TYR A 105 8.21 4.14 -7.62
CA TYR A 105 7.82 2.76 -7.41
C TYR A 105 8.94 1.83 -7.88
N TYR A 106 9.19 0.79 -7.07
CA TYR A 106 10.20 -0.18 -7.43
C TYR A 106 9.77 -0.93 -8.69
N TYR A 107 10.54 -0.75 -9.72
CA TYR A 107 10.51 -1.54 -10.93
C TYR A 107 11.93 -1.66 -11.45
N ASP A 108 12.44 -2.88 -11.49
CA ASP A 108 13.80 -3.19 -11.95
C ASP A 108 13.73 -4.29 -13.01
N PRO A 109 13.81 -3.93 -14.31
CA PRO A 109 13.71 -4.88 -15.39
C PRO A 109 14.80 -5.95 -15.35
N GLU A 110 16.02 -5.61 -14.90
CA GLU A 110 17.14 -6.55 -14.82
C GLU A 110 16.90 -7.61 -13.75
N GLN A 111 16.40 -7.20 -12.59
CA GLN A 111 16.01 -8.10 -11.51
C GLN A 111 14.87 -9.03 -11.93
N ILE A 112 13.90 -8.50 -12.66
CA ILE A 112 12.78 -9.30 -13.17
C ILE A 112 13.29 -10.30 -14.21
N ALA A 113 14.15 -9.88 -15.15
CA ALA A 113 14.74 -10.76 -16.14
C ALA A 113 15.61 -11.85 -15.48
N ALA A 114 16.42 -11.48 -14.49
CA ALA A 114 17.19 -12.44 -13.71
C ALA A 114 16.31 -13.50 -13.04
N PHE A 115 15.19 -13.08 -12.44
CA PHE A 115 14.22 -14.02 -11.87
C PHE A 115 13.62 -14.93 -12.94
N VAL A 116 13.17 -14.38 -14.07
CA VAL A 116 12.54 -15.16 -15.17
C VAL A 116 13.50 -16.24 -15.68
N ASN A 117 14.78 -15.94 -15.78
CA ASN A 117 15.81 -16.91 -16.20
C ASN A 117 16.01 -18.08 -15.21
N THR A 118 15.46 -18.00 -14.00
CA THR A 118 15.47 -19.10 -13.01
C THR A 118 14.25 -20.01 -13.10
N VAL A 119 13.25 -19.67 -13.91
CA VAL A 119 12.01 -20.44 -14.05
C VAL A 119 12.22 -21.60 -15.01
N THR A 120 11.79 -22.80 -14.61
CA THR A 120 11.85 -24.00 -15.45
C THR A 120 10.47 -24.43 -15.95
N ALA A 121 10.44 -25.21 -17.03
CA ALA A 121 9.18 -25.68 -17.63
C ALA A 121 8.38 -26.63 -16.70
N GLU A 122 9.07 -27.29 -15.78
CA GLU A 122 8.48 -28.26 -14.85
C GLU A 122 7.88 -27.58 -13.62
N GLU A 123 8.15 -26.29 -13.42
CA GLU A 123 7.70 -25.57 -12.24
C GLU A 123 6.22 -25.17 -12.35
N SER A 124 5.46 -25.39 -11.29
CA SER A 124 4.06 -24.99 -11.25
C SER A 124 3.91 -23.47 -11.20
N VAL A 125 2.84 -22.94 -11.81
CA VAL A 125 2.50 -21.50 -11.75
C VAL A 125 2.37 -20.99 -10.30
N THR A 126 1.91 -21.84 -9.39
CA THR A 126 1.78 -21.48 -7.97
C THR A 126 3.16 -21.28 -7.32
N SER A 127 4.11 -22.18 -7.59
CA SER A 127 5.49 -22.06 -7.12
C SER A 127 6.16 -20.80 -7.69
N ILE A 128 6.05 -20.57 -9.01
CA ILE A 128 6.60 -19.39 -9.66
C ILE A 128 6.07 -18.11 -9.04
N LYS A 129 4.75 -18.01 -8.83
CA LYS A 129 4.12 -16.84 -8.18
C LYS A 129 4.64 -16.60 -6.75
N GLN A 130 4.82 -17.66 -5.97
CA GLN A 130 5.33 -17.53 -4.61
C GLN A 130 6.78 -17.06 -4.61
N ARG A 131 7.64 -17.70 -5.38
CA ARG A 131 9.06 -17.32 -5.54
C ARG A 131 9.20 -15.88 -6.03
N PHE A 132 8.38 -15.46 -6.99
CA PHE A 132 8.41 -14.09 -7.50
C PHE A 132 8.02 -13.06 -6.44
N ARG A 133 6.99 -13.35 -5.64
CA ARG A 133 6.61 -12.49 -4.51
C ARG A 133 7.74 -12.36 -3.49
N ASP A 134 8.39 -13.46 -3.14
CA ASP A 134 9.48 -13.46 -2.17
C ASP A 134 10.72 -12.75 -2.72
N HIS A 135 11.01 -12.91 -4.01
CA HIS A 135 12.05 -12.17 -4.71
C HIS A 135 11.78 -10.65 -4.66
N LEU A 136 10.57 -10.21 -5.00
CA LEU A 136 10.19 -8.80 -4.93
C LEU A 136 10.26 -8.25 -3.50
N ARG A 137 9.77 -8.99 -2.50
CA ARG A 137 9.86 -8.59 -1.09
C ARG A 137 11.29 -8.37 -0.65
N THR A 138 12.19 -9.27 -0.99
CA THR A 138 13.62 -9.16 -0.67
C THR A 138 14.24 -7.95 -1.36
N ALA A 139 13.99 -7.77 -2.65
CA ALA A 139 14.52 -6.64 -3.42
C ALA A 139 14.05 -5.29 -2.87
N ILE A 140 12.77 -5.20 -2.48
CA ILE A 140 12.19 -3.99 -1.92
C ILE A 140 12.71 -3.74 -0.48
N ALA A 141 12.82 -4.79 0.34
CA ALA A 141 13.38 -4.68 1.70
C ALA A 141 14.82 -4.16 1.69
N ASN A 142 15.63 -4.60 0.74
CA ASN A 142 16.99 -4.11 0.55
C ASN A 142 17.03 -2.62 0.14
N LYS A 143 16.03 -2.16 -0.62
CA LYS A 143 15.89 -0.74 -0.96
C LYS A 143 15.44 0.14 0.20
N LEU A 144 14.61 -0.40 1.09
CA LEU A 144 14.18 0.32 2.31
C LEU A 144 15.34 0.63 3.25
N ALA A 145 16.38 -0.19 3.23
CA ALA A 145 17.60 0.04 3.99
C ALA A 145 18.47 1.18 3.42
N SER A 146 18.17 1.68 2.22
CA SER A 146 18.90 2.81 1.65
C SER A 146 18.37 4.13 2.20
N PRO A 147 19.23 5.18 2.35
CA PRO A 147 18.82 6.51 2.82
C PRO A 147 17.76 7.20 1.93
N TRP A 148 17.55 6.71 0.73
CA TRP A 148 16.56 7.19 -0.26
C TRP A 148 15.32 6.29 -0.32
N GLY A 149 14.93 5.74 0.80
CA GLY A 149 13.89 4.72 0.94
C GLY A 149 12.67 4.92 0.05
N LEU A 150 11.99 3.81 -0.18
CA LEU A 150 10.74 3.76 -0.94
C LEU A 150 9.70 4.73 -0.39
N GLY A 151 8.89 5.27 -1.29
CA GLY A 151 7.76 6.08 -0.91
C GLY A 151 6.82 5.34 0.06
N LEU A 152 6.15 6.10 0.91
CA LEU A 152 5.27 5.60 1.97
C LEU A 152 4.25 4.56 1.48
N ALA A 153 3.69 4.76 0.29
CA ALA A 153 2.73 3.82 -0.31
C ALA A 153 3.35 2.44 -0.57
N GLN A 154 4.61 2.38 -1.01
CA GLN A 154 5.31 1.12 -1.22
C GLN A 154 5.66 0.42 0.09
N GLN A 155 6.03 1.18 1.12
CA GLN A 155 6.26 0.61 2.46
C GLN A 155 5.00 -0.04 3.03
N LEU A 156 3.83 0.56 2.79
CA LEU A 156 2.54 0.00 3.18
C LEU A 156 2.23 -1.29 2.43
N ASN A 157 2.44 -1.31 1.10
CA ASN A 157 2.23 -2.49 0.27
C ASN A 157 3.07 -3.69 0.72
N LEU A 158 4.25 -3.46 1.28
CA LEU A 158 5.10 -4.53 1.79
C LEU A 158 4.64 -5.11 3.12
N ARG A 159 3.97 -4.29 3.94
CA ARG A 159 3.50 -4.69 5.27
C ARG A 159 2.12 -5.35 5.25
N LEU A 160 1.38 -5.19 4.15
CA LEU A 160 0.00 -5.65 3.98
C LEU A 160 -0.12 -6.74 2.93
#